data_4d553ffa6456827007c5789b1561c1bc
#
_entry.id   4d553ffa6456827007c5789b1561c1bc
#
_cell.length_a   1.000
_cell.length_b   1.000
_cell.length_c   1.000
_cell.angle_alpha   90.00
_cell.angle_beta   90.00
_cell.angle_gamma   90.00
#
_symmetry.space_group_name_H-M   'P 1'
#
loop_
_entity.id
_entity.type
_entity.pdbx_description
1 polymer ?
#
loop_
_entity_poly.entity_id
_entity_poly.type
_entity_poly.pdbx_seq_one_letter_code
_entity_poly.pdbx_strand_id
1 'polypeptide(L)'
;MTRALPSWPQFNPKTIGRVAAVLKSGKVNYWTGPEGARFEAAFAKWVGVKNAVSVSNGSAALHLALEALGIGRGDEVVCTPYSFRASATCVNNAGAKPVFADVGTDHMLNAASIAKAITKRTKAVIVVHLYGQVADMGPILALAKRRGLKVVEDCAQCLGGEYRGRKVGTLGDVGCFSFCQSKHITTGGEGGMVVSRDRKVTDAVRSLRDHGWIVGSSPKAFDRIGYNSRLTEIQSIIGLGELERFDSWNLPRRRNFAEYLLRSLGGHPLVKYAPVDTKVRKASFWLVPFVLDAKKLKCSVARFIEAVQKDGVGVYKIMWPLMAKKPVAAGLIGNTIGFWVHPTYAKDDIAAAVKAFRKVADAMMK
;
A
#
# COMPACT_ATOMS: atom_id res chain seq x y z
N MET A 1 -20.99 -25.91 -11.52
CA MET A 1 -21.26 -24.68 -10.75
C MET A 1 -19.90 -24.06 -10.39
N THR A 2 -19.65 -22.83 -10.78
CA THR A 2 -18.45 -22.10 -10.36
C THR A 2 -18.58 -21.78 -8.87
N ARG A 3 -17.63 -22.26 -8.05
CA ARG A 3 -17.59 -21.98 -6.60
C ARG A 3 -17.41 -20.48 -6.41
N ALA A 4 -18.31 -19.85 -5.64
CA ALA A 4 -18.15 -18.46 -5.28
C ALA A 4 -16.95 -18.31 -4.34
N LEU A 5 -16.02 -17.42 -4.68
CA LEU A 5 -14.88 -17.13 -3.81
C LEU A 5 -15.34 -16.38 -2.55
N PRO A 6 -14.74 -16.66 -1.37
CA PRO A 6 -15.05 -15.95 -0.14
C PRO A 6 -14.81 -14.44 -0.27
N SER A 7 -15.70 -13.65 0.29
CA SER A 7 -15.56 -12.19 0.30
C SER A 7 -14.44 -11.71 1.23
N TRP A 8 -13.90 -10.54 0.93
CA TRP A 8 -13.02 -9.76 1.78
C TRP A 8 -13.57 -8.33 1.88
N PRO A 9 -13.57 -7.70 3.05
CA PRO A 9 -13.15 -8.20 4.38
C PRO A 9 -14.17 -9.07 5.09
N GLN A 10 -13.73 -9.76 6.15
CA GLN A 10 -14.60 -10.48 7.10
C GLN A 10 -14.20 -10.09 8.54
N PHE A 11 -15.14 -9.54 9.27
CA PHE A 11 -14.93 -9.13 10.66
C PHE A 11 -15.33 -10.24 11.62
N ASN A 12 -14.52 -10.44 12.67
CA ASN A 12 -14.85 -11.41 13.69
C ASN A 12 -15.94 -10.88 14.68
N PRO A 13 -16.70 -11.76 15.38
CA PRO A 13 -17.75 -11.36 16.29
C PRO A 13 -17.28 -10.42 17.42
N LYS A 14 -16.03 -10.59 17.91
CA LYS A 14 -15.42 -9.72 18.92
C LYS A 14 -15.33 -8.27 18.42
N THR A 15 -14.83 -8.07 17.19
CA THR A 15 -14.74 -6.73 16.59
C THR A 15 -16.11 -6.12 16.38
N ILE A 16 -17.10 -6.90 15.90
CA ILE A 16 -18.49 -6.44 15.71
C ILE A 16 -19.10 -5.99 17.07
N GLY A 17 -18.93 -6.77 18.12
CA GLY A 17 -19.39 -6.43 19.45
C GLY A 17 -18.77 -5.14 20.01
N ARG A 18 -17.47 -4.91 19.75
CA ARG A 18 -16.77 -3.67 20.14
C ARG A 18 -17.29 -2.45 19.38
N VAL A 19 -17.58 -2.60 18.07
CA VAL A 19 -18.22 -1.53 17.26
C VAL A 19 -19.59 -1.18 17.83
N ALA A 20 -20.40 -2.18 18.17
CA ALA A 20 -21.70 -1.97 18.79
C ALA A 20 -21.59 -1.22 20.14
N ALA A 21 -20.56 -1.53 20.94
CA ALA A 21 -20.29 -0.83 22.19
C ALA A 21 -19.93 0.64 21.99
N VAL A 22 -19.10 0.95 20.98
CA VAL A 22 -18.77 2.34 20.60
C VAL A 22 -20.04 3.10 20.19
N LEU A 23 -20.87 2.50 19.33
CA LEU A 23 -22.15 3.11 18.92
C LEU A 23 -23.07 3.39 20.11
N LYS A 24 -23.25 2.41 21.01
CA LYS A 24 -24.08 2.56 22.23
C LYS A 24 -23.57 3.66 23.15
N SER A 25 -22.26 3.89 23.20
CA SER A 25 -21.65 4.93 24.06
C SER A 25 -21.91 6.35 23.56
N GLY A 26 -22.31 6.54 22.29
CA GLY A 26 -22.40 7.84 21.64
C GLY A 26 -21.04 8.55 21.39
N LYS A 27 -19.93 7.97 21.83
CA LYS A 27 -18.58 8.53 21.70
C LYS A 27 -17.97 8.06 20.39
N VAL A 28 -18.39 8.61 19.26
CA VAL A 28 -18.05 8.12 17.91
C VAL A 28 -17.01 8.95 17.18
N ASN A 29 -16.75 10.18 17.63
CA ASN A 29 -15.72 11.04 17.05
C ASN A 29 -14.38 10.81 17.76
N TYR A 30 -13.28 10.99 17.04
CA TYR A 30 -11.89 10.89 17.56
C TYR A 30 -11.65 11.57 18.91
N TRP A 31 -12.33 12.70 19.16
CA TRP A 31 -12.20 13.50 20.38
C TRP A 31 -12.93 12.96 21.58
N THR A 32 -13.92 12.11 21.35
CA THR A 32 -14.90 11.76 22.39
C THR A 32 -14.63 10.41 23.02
N GLY A 33 -13.80 9.57 22.38
CA GLY A 33 -13.47 8.24 22.86
C GLY A 33 -11.96 7.97 22.85
N PRO A 34 -11.54 6.81 23.36
CA PRO A 34 -10.13 6.45 23.49
C PRO A 34 -9.59 5.62 22.30
N GLU A 35 -10.46 5.15 21.38
CA GLU A 35 -10.09 4.11 20.44
C GLU A 35 -9.12 4.61 19.35
N GLY A 36 -9.24 5.89 18.97
CA GLY A 36 -8.29 6.52 18.05
C GLY A 36 -6.87 6.50 18.61
N ALA A 37 -6.69 6.98 19.84
CA ALA A 37 -5.39 6.98 20.51
C ALA A 37 -4.84 5.57 20.76
N ARG A 38 -5.71 4.61 21.13
CA ARG A 38 -5.35 3.19 21.30
C ARG A 38 -4.86 2.56 20.00
N PHE A 39 -5.53 2.84 18.88
CA PHE A 39 -5.14 2.32 17.58
C PHE A 39 -3.79 2.91 17.14
N GLU A 40 -3.57 4.22 17.31
CA GLU A 40 -2.28 4.87 17.03
C GLU A 40 -1.15 4.24 17.84
N ALA A 41 -1.34 4.06 19.16
CA ALA A 41 -0.35 3.45 20.04
C ALA A 41 -0.05 1.98 19.68
N ALA A 42 -1.10 1.19 19.41
CA ALA A 42 -0.96 -0.21 19.02
C ALA A 42 -0.23 -0.34 17.67
N PHE A 43 -0.57 0.50 16.69
CA PHE A 43 0.05 0.50 15.37
C PHE A 43 1.52 0.95 15.44
N ALA A 44 1.83 2.00 16.20
CA ALA A 44 3.20 2.48 16.42
C ALA A 44 4.08 1.37 17.02
N LYS A 45 3.58 0.70 18.07
CA LYS A 45 4.26 -0.45 18.69
C LYS A 45 4.47 -1.59 17.69
N TRP A 46 3.43 -1.94 16.93
CA TRP A 46 3.47 -3.03 15.97
C TRP A 46 4.45 -2.78 14.83
N VAL A 47 4.50 -1.56 14.27
CA VAL A 47 5.41 -1.22 13.16
C VAL A 47 6.84 -0.95 13.63
N GLY A 48 7.05 -0.66 14.94
CA GLY A 48 8.36 -0.43 15.52
C GLY A 48 8.82 1.03 15.50
N VAL A 49 7.89 1.97 15.72
CA VAL A 49 8.16 3.41 15.90
C VAL A 49 7.53 3.91 17.20
N LYS A 50 7.88 5.15 17.61
CA LYS A 50 7.27 5.76 18.80
C LYS A 50 5.96 6.47 18.51
N ASN A 51 5.76 6.95 17.28
CA ASN A 51 4.67 7.85 16.95
C ASN A 51 3.94 7.39 15.69
N ALA A 52 2.61 7.33 15.76
CA ALA A 52 1.70 7.11 14.66
C ALA A 52 0.53 8.09 14.76
N VAL A 53 -0.06 8.46 13.64
CA VAL A 53 -1.21 9.36 13.54
C VAL A 53 -2.21 8.76 12.57
N SER A 54 -3.40 8.41 13.06
CA SER A 54 -4.49 7.92 12.25
C SER A 54 -5.11 9.07 11.44
N VAL A 55 -5.47 8.78 10.19
CA VAL A 55 -6.07 9.76 9.28
C VAL A 55 -7.20 9.11 8.48
N SER A 56 -8.02 9.94 7.83
CA SER A 56 -9.24 9.52 7.14
C SER A 56 -9.03 8.47 6.03
N ASN A 57 -7.88 8.47 5.36
CA ASN A 57 -7.54 7.52 4.31
C ASN A 57 -6.05 7.61 3.93
N GLY A 58 -5.57 6.67 3.09
CA GLY A 58 -4.18 6.64 2.64
C GLY A 58 -3.76 7.85 1.78
N SER A 59 -4.68 8.44 1.02
CA SER A 59 -4.39 9.65 0.22
C SER A 59 -4.15 10.86 1.13
N ALA A 60 -4.95 11.00 2.20
CA ALA A 60 -4.73 12.01 3.24
C ALA A 60 -3.41 11.75 3.96
N ALA A 61 -3.04 10.50 4.22
CA ALA A 61 -1.75 10.15 4.83
C ALA A 61 -0.57 10.69 4.01
N LEU A 62 -0.56 10.45 2.70
CA LEU A 62 0.49 10.94 1.79
C LEU A 62 0.51 12.47 1.70
N HIS A 63 -0.66 13.10 1.58
CA HIS A 63 -0.80 14.54 1.48
C HIS A 63 -0.27 15.24 2.74
N LEU A 64 -0.79 14.85 3.91
CA LEU A 64 -0.38 15.46 5.18
C LEU A 64 1.09 15.18 5.52
N ALA A 65 1.64 14.04 5.08
CA ALA A 65 3.06 13.73 5.24
C ALA A 65 3.94 14.71 4.44
N LEU A 66 3.57 15.05 3.19
CA LEU A 66 4.31 16.01 2.38
C LEU A 66 4.27 17.40 3.00
N GLU A 67 3.10 17.89 3.42
CA GLU A 67 2.98 19.19 4.09
C GLU A 67 3.74 19.23 5.43
N ALA A 68 3.69 18.16 6.22
CA ALA A 68 4.43 18.06 7.46
C ALA A 68 5.96 18.07 7.27
N LEU A 69 6.44 17.64 6.09
CA LEU A 69 7.84 17.74 5.67
C LEU A 69 8.19 19.13 5.09
N GLY A 70 7.25 20.07 5.03
CA GLY A 70 7.44 21.40 4.47
C GLY A 70 7.50 21.43 2.94
N ILE A 71 6.94 20.43 2.27
CA ILE A 71 6.92 20.33 0.81
C ILE A 71 5.67 21.04 0.27
N GLY A 72 5.85 21.96 -0.68
CA GLY A 72 4.77 22.77 -1.20
C GLY A 72 5.09 23.47 -2.52
N ARG A 73 4.53 24.66 -2.72
CA ARG A 73 4.65 25.44 -3.96
C ARG A 73 6.12 25.69 -4.34
N GLY A 74 6.47 25.38 -5.59
CA GLY A 74 7.82 25.53 -6.13
C GLY A 74 8.69 24.28 -6.01
N ASP A 75 8.31 23.33 -5.16
CA ASP A 75 9.02 22.08 -4.96
C ASP A 75 8.62 21.02 -5.99
N GLU A 76 9.53 20.07 -6.22
CA GLU A 76 9.27 18.88 -7.01
C GLU A 76 9.43 17.62 -6.14
N VAL A 77 8.55 16.64 -6.39
CA VAL A 77 8.58 15.32 -5.73
C VAL A 77 8.70 14.24 -6.80
N VAL A 78 9.75 13.44 -6.71
CA VAL A 78 9.91 12.28 -7.60
C VAL A 78 8.96 11.17 -7.17
N CYS A 79 8.18 10.66 -8.10
CA CYS A 79 7.26 9.54 -7.88
C CYS A 79 7.19 8.61 -9.10
N THR A 80 6.51 7.46 -8.97
CA THR A 80 6.30 6.53 -10.08
C THR A 80 5.03 6.86 -10.86
N PRO A 81 5.00 6.73 -12.20
CA PRO A 81 3.75 6.75 -12.95
C PRO A 81 2.98 5.42 -12.85
N TYR A 82 3.63 4.37 -12.33
CA TYR A 82 3.12 3.00 -12.24
C TYR A 82 2.68 2.70 -10.81
N SER A 83 1.57 3.33 -10.38
CA SER A 83 0.94 3.14 -9.07
C SER A 83 -0.50 3.63 -9.07
N PHE A 84 -1.19 3.52 -7.94
CA PHE A 84 -2.45 4.22 -7.74
C PHE A 84 -2.23 5.74 -7.76
N ARG A 85 -3.19 6.47 -8.32
CA ARG A 85 -3.06 7.91 -8.58
C ARG A 85 -2.72 8.74 -7.34
N ALA A 86 -3.11 8.28 -6.14
CA ALA A 86 -2.84 8.99 -4.90
C ALA A 86 -1.36 9.34 -4.70
N SER A 87 -0.43 8.48 -5.15
CA SER A 87 1.03 8.73 -5.06
C SER A 87 1.51 9.96 -5.86
N ALA A 88 0.71 10.48 -6.81
CA ALA A 88 1.00 11.72 -7.51
C ALA A 88 0.01 12.84 -7.15
N THR A 89 -1.28 12.50 -6.94
CA THR A 89 -2.31 13.48 -6.58
C THR A 89 -1.99 14.17 -5.25
N CYS A 90 -1.41 13.45 -4.28
CA CYS A 90 -0.99 14.03 -3.00
C CYS A 90 0.08 15.11 -3.17
N VAL A 91 0.95 15.00 -4.19
CA VAL A 91 1.97 16.00 -4.51
C VAL A 91 1.31 17.29 -5.01
N ASN A 92 0.35 17.16 -5.94
CA ASN A 92 -0.42 18.31 -6.41
C ASN A 92 -1.22 18.97 -5.29
N ASN A 93 -1.84 18.16 -4.42
CA ASN A 93 -2.62 18.69 -3.28
C ASN A 93 -1.75 19.48 -2.30
N ALA A 94 -0.49 19.08 -2.10
CA ALA A 94 0.49 19.83 -1.32
C ALA A 94 1.03 21.09 -2.06
N GLY A 95 0.56 21.38 -3.28
CA GLY A 95 1.02 22.50 -4.10
C GLY A 95 2.36 22.26 -4.82
N ALA A 96 2.95 21.08 -4.69
CA ALA A 96 4.20 20.70 -5.34
C ALA A 96 3.95 20.07 -6.73
N LYS A 97 5.02 19.87 -7.50
CA LYS A 97 4.96 19.27 -8.84
C LYS A 97 5.44 17.80 -8.82
N PRO A 98 4.63 16.81 -9.26
CA PRO A 98 5.10 15.45 -9.42
C PRO A 98 6.05 15.33 -10.61
N VAL A 99 7.18 14.66 -10.41
CA VAL A 99 8.16 14.33 -11.44
C VAL A 99 8.26 12.82 -11.56
N PHE A 100 7.89 12.27 -12.71
CA PHE A 100 7.79 10.83 -12.88
C PHE A 100 9.11 10.19 -13.27
N ALA A 101 9.58 9.25 -12.43
CA ALA A 101 10.68 8.34 -12.73
C ALA A 101 10.15 6.97 -13.15
N ASP A 102 10.82 6.29 -14.08
CA ASP A 102 10.42 4.97 -14.55
C ASP A 102 10.68 3.89 -13.47
N VAL A 103 10.05 2.76 -13.62
CA VAL A 103 10.19 1.60 -12.72
C VAL A 103 11.16 0.56 -13.30
N GLY A 104 11.64 -0.34 -12.47
CA GLY A 104 12.30 -1.57 -12.88
C GLY A 104 11.30 -2.63 -13.38
N THR A 105 11.81 -3.74 -13.89
CA THR A 105 10.99 -4.89 -14.30
C THR A 105 10.25 -5.53 -13.14
N ASP A 106 10.66 -5.24 -11.92
CA ASP A 106 10.02 -5.62 -10.66
C ASP A 106 8.88 -4.68 -10.22
N HIS A 107 8.48 -3.74 -11.07
CA HIS A 107 7.45 -2.71 -10.84
C HIS A 107 7.85 -1.59 -9.86
N MET A 108 9.07 -1.60 -9.33
CA MET A 108 9.50 -0.66 -8.28
C MET A 108 10.34 0.48 -8.84
N LEU A 109 10.27 1.65 -8.19
CA LEU A 109 11.29 2.68 -8.36
C LEU A 109 12.66 2.14 -7.91
N ASN A 110 13.70 2.57 -8.61
CA ASN A 110 15.09 2.28 -8.25
C ASN A 110 15.95 3.55 -8.24
N ALA A 111 17.08 3.49 -7.57
CA ALA A 111 17.97 4.66 -7.42
C ALA A 111 18.44 5.27 -8.75
N ALA A 112 18.64 4.44 -9.79
CA ALA A 112 19.09 4.92 -11.10
C ALA A 112 18.00 5.74 -11.82
N SER A 113 16.75 5.27 -11.79
CA SER A 113 15.61 6.00 -12.38
C SER A 113 15.30 7.29 -11.60
N ILE A 114 15.38 7.24 -10.27
CA ILE A 114 15.24 8.42 -9.41
C ILE A 114 16.32 9.45 -9.72
N ALA A 115 17.60 9.04 -9.82
CA ALA A 115 18.72 9.94 -10.08
C ALA A 115 18.55 10.72 -11.39
N LYS A 116 17.99 10.10 -12.43
CA LYS A 116 17.69 10.74 -13.73
C LYS A 116 16.56 11.77 -13.65
N ALA A 117 15.67 11.65 -12.64
CA ALA A 117 14.51 12.52 -12.48
C ALA A 117 14.77 13.71 -11.53
N ILE A 118 15.85 13.70 -10.75
CA ILE A 118 16.19 14.75 -9.80
C ILE A 118 16.57 16.05 -10.54
N THR A 119 15.98 17.16 -10.07
CA THR A 119 16.31 18.54 -10.46
C THR A 119 16.76 19.35 -9.23
N LYS A 120 17.11 20.63 -9.43
CA LYS A 120 17.43 21.55 -8.32
C LYS A 120 16.22 21.82 -7.40
N ARG A 121 14.98 21.60 -7.89
CA ARG A 121 13.74 21.79 -7.12
C ARG A 121 13.26 20.54 -6.42
N THR A 122 13.87 19.39 -6.68
CA THR A 122 13.45 18.13 -6.04
C THR A 122 13.74 18.18 -4.55
N LYS A 123 12.71 17.96 -3.73
CA LYS A 123 12.78 17.94 -2.25
C LYS A 123 12.51 16.56 -1.66
N ALA A 124 11.74 15.73 -2.36
CA ALA A 124 11.39 14.40 -1.87
C ALA A 124 11.25 13.38 -2.98
N VAL A 125 11.23 12.12 -2.55
CA VAL A 125 10.84 10.96 -3.36
C VAL A 125 9.74 10.19 -2.62
N ILE A 126 8.66 9.82 -3.33
CA ILE A 126 7.66 8.87 -2.85
C ILE A 126 8.02 7.49 -3.41
N VAL A 127 8.38 6.59 -2.51
CA VAL A 127 8.69 5.19 -2.85
C VAL A 127 7.48 4.33 -2.53
N VAL A 128 6.89 3.74 -3.58
CA VAL A 128 5.73 2.87 -3.44
C VAL A 128 6.19 1.42 -3.29
N HIS A 129 5.75 0.75 -2.23
CA HIS A 129 5.89 -0.69 -2.04
C HIS A 129 4.68 -1.39 -2.68
N LEU A 130 4.78 -1.63 -4.01
CA LEU A 130 3.64 -2.01 -4.83
C LEU A 130 3.30 -3.51 -4.72
N TYR A 131 2.02 -3.87 -4.73
CA TYR A 131 1.51 -5.25 -4.71
C TYR A 131 1.86 -6.06 -3.45
N GLY A 132 2.38 -5.41 -2.43
CA GLY A 132 2.93 -6.07 -1.24
C GLY A 132 4.39 -6.45 -1.37
N GLN A 133 5.06 -6.13 -2.47
CA GLN A 133 6.50 -6.25 -2.66
C GLN A 133 7.23 -5.05 -2.04
N VAL A 134 8.45 -5.26 -1.60
CA VAL A 134 9.27 -4.22 -0.98
C VAL A 134 10.29 -3.68 -1.98
N ALA A 135 10.31 -2.35 -2.17
CA ALA A 135 11.33 -1.68 -2.98
C ALA A 135 12.74 -1.86 -2.38
N ASP A 136 13.77 -1.84 -3.21
CA ASP A 136 15.16 -1.88 -2.72
C ASP A 136 15.56 -0.53 -2.10
N MET A 137 15.27 -0.40 -0.81
CA MET A 137 15.42 0.86 -0.07
C MET A 137 16.87 1.26 0.16
N GLY A 138 17.82 0.34 0.21
CA GLY A 138 19.22 0.66 0.52
C GLY A 138 19.83 1.67 -0.46
N PRO A 139 19.87 1.38 -1.77
CA PRO A 139 20.37 2.31 -2.79
C PRO A 139 19.55 3.61 -2.86
N ILE A 140 18.22 3.56 -2.66
CA ILE A 140 17.34 4.73 -2.68
C ILE A 140 17.67 5.66 -1.51
N LEU A 141 17.76 5.13 -0.29
CA LEU A 141 18.11 5.91 0.90
C LEU A 141 19.51 6.53 0.80
N ALA A 142 20.48 5.77 0.26
CA ALA A 142 21.81 6.29 0.02
C ALA A 142 21.83 7.46 -0.98
N LEU A 143 21.05 7.37 -2.06
CA LEU A 143 20.87 8.46 -3.02
C LEU A 143 20.19 9.66 -2.37
N ALA A 144 19.08 9.46 -1.67
CA ALA A 144 18.32 10.50 -0.99
C ALA A 144 19.22 11.28 -0.01
N LYS A 145 19.99 10.56 0.82
CA LYS A 145 20.95 11.18 1.75
C LYS A 145 21.97 12.06 1.05
N ARG A 146 22.58 11.57 -0.05
CA ARG A 146 23.57 12.36 -0.84
C ARG A 146 22.98 13.61 -1.48
N ARG A 147 21.67 13.59 -1.79
CA ARG A 147 20.95 14.68 -2.46
C ARG A 147 20.13 15.55 -1.53
N GLY A 148 20.14 15.29 -0.23
CA GLY A 148 19.35 16.02 0.75
C GLY A 148 17.82 15.86 0.57
N LEU A 149 17.35 14.73 0.01
CA LEU A 149 15.96 14.48 -0.28
C LEU A 149 15.25 13.79 0.89
N LYS A 150 14.00 14.15 1.11
CA LYS A 150 13.10 13.43 1.99
C LYS A 150 12.57 12.16 1.31
N VAL A 151 12.38 11.08 2.09
CA VAL A 151 11.83 9.82 1.59
C VAL A 151 10.50 9.54 2.27
N VAL A 152 9.43 9.53 1.48
CA VAL A 152 8.09 9.12 1.88
C VAL A 152 7.85 7.70 1.37
N GLU A 153 7.55 6.77 2.27
CA GLU A 153 7.18 5.40 1.91
C GLU A 153 5.66 5.32 1.73
N ASP A 154 5.20 5.01 0.52
CA ASP A 154 3.80 4.63 0.29
C ASP A 154 3.64 3.12 0.52
N CYS A 155 3.17 2.79 1.72
CA CYS A 155 2.96 1.44 2.21
C CYS A 155 1.50 0.96 2.03
N ALA A 156 0.67 1.67 1.26
CA ALA A 156 -0.76 1.36 1.10
C ALA A 156 -1.04 -0.06 0.58
N GLN A 157 -0.06 -0.72 -0.02
CA GLN A 157 -0.18 -2.08 -0.55
C GLN A 157 0.81 -3.06 0.09
N CYS A 158 1.51 -2.65 1.17
CA CYS A 158 2.61 -3.46 1.72
C CYS A 158 2.65 -3.47 3.26
N LEU A 159 1.49 -3.53 3.93
CA LEU A 159 1.45 -3.69 5.38
C LEU A 159 2.13 -5.01 5.77
N GLY A 160 3.12 -4.95 6.67
CA GLY A 160 3.88 -6.13 7.12
C GLY A 160 4.99 -6.59 6.18
N GLY A 161 5.29 -5.86 5.10
CA GLY A 161 6.51 -6.06 4.32
C GLY A 161 7.76 -5.64 5.11
N GLU A 162 8.90 -6.28 4.84
CA GLU A 162 10.14 -6.03 5.58
C GLU A 162 11.33 -5.81 4.66
N TYR A 163 12.20 -4.88 5.05
CA TYR A 163 13.51 -4.67 4.44
C TYR A 163 14.60 -4.78 5.51
N ARG A 164 15.51 -5.76 5.37
CA ARG A 164 16.57 -6.07 6.35
C ARG A 164 16.03 -6.21 7.78
N GLY A 165 14.92 -6.94 7.94
CA GLY A 165 14.26 -7.20 9.24
C GLY A 165 13.48 -6.01 9.81
N ARG A 166 13.39 -4.88 9.11
CA ARG A 166 12.62 -3.72 9.53
C ARG A 166 11.35 -3.61 8.69
N LYS A 167 10.19 -3.37 9.31
CA LYS A 167 8.92 -3.16 8.61
C LYS A 167 8.98 -1.91 7.72
N VAL A 168 8.40 -1.98 6.52
CA VAL A 168 8.20 -0.82 5.65
C VAL A 168 7.41 0.28 6.36
N GLY A 169 7.64 1.53 5.95
CA GLY A 169 7.12 2.71 6.63
C GLY A 169 8.02 3.22 7.75
N THR A 170 9.09 2.47 8.08
CA THR A 170 10.07 2.86 9.12
C THR A 170 11.48 3.10 8.55
N LEU A 171 11.63 3.04 7.25
CA LEU A 171 12.93 3.10 6.57
C LEU A 171 13.27 4.51 6.13
N GLY A 172 12.29 5.22 5.58
CA GLY A 172 12.37 6.62 5.16
C GLY A 172 12.13 7.62 6.31
N ASP A 173 11.83 8.87 5.95
CA ASP A 173 11.47 9.94 6.89
C ASP A 173 10.03 9.76 7.40
N VAL A 174 9.11 9.29 6.53
CA VAL A 174 7.69 9.10 6.83
C VAL A 174 7.16 7.86 6.12
N GLY A 175 6.34 7.07 6.80
CA GLY A 175 5.58 5.98 6.22
C GLY A 175 4.09 6.26 6.22
N CYS A 176 3.42 6.00 5.10
CA CYS A 176 2.00 6.23 4.88
C CYS A 176 1.28 4.92 4.56
N PHE A 177 0.22 4.61 5.31
CA PHE A 177 -0.55 3.38 5.17
C PHE A 177 -2.00 3.68 4.80
N SER A 178 -2.64 2.71 4.15
CA SER A 178 -4.06 2.75 3.80
C SER A 178 -4.79 1.57 4.41
N PHE A 179 -5.98 1.83 4.93
CA PHE A 179 -6.92 0.84 5.47
C PHE A 179 -8.24 0.84 4.68
N CYS A 180 -8.16 1.14 3.38
CA CYS A 180 -9.27 0.97 2.45
C CYS A 180 -9.72 -0.50 2.43
N GLN A 181 -10.99 -0.74 2.09
CA GLN A 181 -11.62 -2.07 2.10
C GLN A 181 -10.77 -3.18 1.48
N SER A 182 -10.09 -2.91 0.35
CA SER A 182 -9.31 -3.92 -0.38
C SER A 182 -7.91 -4.18 0.18
N LYS A 183 -7.46 -3.46 1.22
CA LYS A 183 -6.09 -3.53 1.74
C LYS A 183 -5.90 -4.73 2.67
N HIS A 184 -4.68 -4.90 3.19
CA HIS A 184 -4.33 -6.01 4.08
C HIS A 184 -5.19 -6.05 5.34
N ILE A 185 -5.46 -4.88 5.92
CA ILE A 185 -6.48 -4.64 6.93
C ILE A 185 -7.34 -3.46 6.51
N THR A 186 -8.56 -3.39 7.01
CA THR A 186 -9.47 -2.27 6.77
C THR A 186 -10.02 -1.72 8.08
N THR A 187 -10.39 -0.46 8.06
CA THR A 187 -11.09 0.22 9.17
C THR A 187 -12.59 0.40 8.87
N GLY A 188 -13.16 -0.55 8.13
CA GLY A 188 -14.60 -0.53 7.79
C GLY A 188 -14.92 0.23 6.50
N GLY A 189 -13.95 0.35 5.59
CA GLY A 189 -14.13 0.96 4.27
C GLY A 189 -12.99 1.88 3.90
N GLU A 190 -12.71 2.89 4.70
CA GLU A 190 -11.62 3.84 4.51
C GLU A 190 -10.87 4.09 5.82
N GLY A 191 -9.57 4.42 5.71
CA GLY A 191 -8.69 4.82 6.79
C GLY A 191 -7.24 4.88 6.34
N GLY A 192 -6.40 5.51 7.16
CA GLY A 192 -4.97 5.62 6.93
C GLY A 192 -4.18 5.83 8.22
N MET A 193 -2.87 5.72 8.12
CA MET A 193 -1.94 5.98 9.21
C MET A 193 -0.68 6.62 8.66
N VAL A 194 -0.17 7.62 9.38
CA VAL A 194 1.15 8.19 9.15
C VAL A 194 2.05 7.82 10.31
N VAL A 195 3.26 7.36 10.00
CA VAL A 195 4.27 7.05 11.01
C VAL A 195 5.57 7.77 10.70
N SER A 196 6.28 8.21 11.73
CA SER A 196 7.63 8.77 11.61
C SER A 196 8.41 8.54 12.91
N ARG A 197 9.73 8.50 12.78
CA ARG A 197 10.63 8.54 13.94
C ARG A 197 10.83 9.96 14.47
N ASP A 198 10.63 10.95 13.62
CA ASP A 198 10.68 12.35 13.98
C ASP A 198 9.31 12.78 14.54
N ARG A 199 9.31 13.11 15.85
CA ARG A 199 8.11 13.59 16.53
C ARG A 199 7.57 14.89 15.93
N LYS A 200 8.44 15.76 15.46
CA LYS A 200 8.01 17.04 14.84
C LYS A 200 7.12 16.78 13.61
N VAL A 201 7.46 15.78 12.80
CA VAL A 201 6.64 15.41 11.65
C VAL A 201 5.27 14.88 12.09
N THR A 202 5.22 13.98 13.08
CA THR A 202 3.94 13.43 13.55
C THR A 202 3.08 14.48 14.28
N ASP A 203 3.68 15.41 15.01
CA ASP A 203 2.95 16.50 15.65
C ASP A 203 2.39 17.48 14.58
N ALA A 204 3.15 17.76 13.51
CA ALA A 204 2.65 18.52 12.37
C ALA A 204 1.48 17.81 11.66
N VAL A 205 1.57 16.48 11.46
CA VAL A 205 0.46 15.71 10.90
C VAL A 205 -0.78 15.74 11.81
N ARG A 206 -0.61 15.66 13.14
CA ARG A 206 -1.73 15.79 14.11
C ARG A 206 -2.42 17.14 13.99
N SER A 207 -1.64 18.20 13.90
CA SER A 207 -2.16 19.55 13.71
C SER A 207 -2.90 19.67 12.37
N LEU A 208 -2.25 19.31 11.25
CA LEU A 208 -2.84 19.35 9.91
C LEU A 208 -4.12 18.52 9.79
N ARG A 209 -4.15 17.32 10.37
CA ARG A 209 -5.32 16.42 10.40
C ARG A 209 -6.56 17.07 11.01
N ASP A 210 -6.35 18.01 11.90
CA ASP A 210 -7.39 18.61 12.73
C ASP A 210 -7.35 20.15 12.70
N HIS A 211 -7.59 20.68 11.53
CA HIS A 211 -7.75 22.11 11.27
C HIS A 211 -6.57 22.99 11.66
N GLY A 212 -5.38 22.44 11.95
CA GLY A 212 -4.20 23.17 12.41
C GLY A 212 -4.15 23.35 13.93
N TRP A 213 -4.98 22.63 14.69
CA TRP A 213 -4.98 22.72 16.14
C TRP A 213 -3.71 22.14 16.77
N ILE A 214 -3.11 22.90 17.68
CA ILE A 214 -1.99 22.43 18.52
C ILE A 214 -2.57 21.57 19.64
N VAL A 215 -2.37 20.25 19.53
CA VAL A 215 -2.90 19.28 20.48
C VAL A 215 -2.37 19.55 21.89
N GLY A 216 -3.29 19.66 22.84
CA GLY A 216 -2.95 19.92 24.25
C GLY A 216 -2.75 21.40 24.58
N SER A 217 -2.92 22.33 23.64
CA SER A 217 -2.90 23.75 23.96
C SER A 217 -4.14 24.15 24.79
N SER A 218 -3.90 25.00 25.80
CA SER A 218 -4.96 25.62 26.62
C SER A 218 -4.61 27.08 26.87
N PRO A 219 -5.39 28.06 26.39
CA PRO A 219 -6.55 27.88 25.50
C PRO A 219 -6.20 27.25 24.15
N LYS A 220 -7.22 26.82 23.42
CA LYS A 220 -7.07 26.18 22.09
C LYS A 220 -6.35 27.13 21.13
N ALA A 221 -5.24 26.71 20.56
CA ALA A 221 -4.43 27.50 19.64
C ALA A 221 -4.21 26.74 18.31
N PHE A 222 -3.99 27.49 17.24
CA PHE A 222 -3.75 26.96 15.90
C PHE A 222 -2.40 27.49 15.39
N ASP A 223 -1.57 26.61 14.81
CA ASP A 223 -0.24 26.98 14.29
C ASP A 223 -0.22 27.07 12.75
N ARG A 224 -1.26 26.54 12.10
CA ARG A 224 -1.38 26.49 10.64
C ARG A 224 -2.83 26.29 10.19
N ILE A 225 -3.06 26.42 8.88
CA ILE A 225 -4.29 25.99 8.24
C ILE A 225 -4.19 24.46 8.07
N GLY A 226 -5.22 23.75 8.52
CA GLY A 226 -5.28 22.28 8.42
C GLY A 226 -6.63 21.80 7.88
N TYR A 227 -6.87 20.50 7.99
CA TYR A 227 -7.97 19.80 7.35
C TYR A 227 -8.80 19.02 8.38
N ASN A 228 -10.00 18.59 7.99
CA ASN A 228 -10.72 17.55 8.69
C ASN A 228 -10.38 16.18 8.07
N SER A 229 -9.28 15.59 8.53
CA SER A 229 -8.81 14.28 8.06
C SER A 229 -8.72 13.25 9.19
N ARG A 230 -9.60 13.37 10.19
CA ARG A 230 -9.64 12.48 11.36
C ARG A 230 -10.22 11.12 10.99
N LEU A 231 -9.69 10.07 11.62
CA LEU A 231 -10.33 8.76 11.71
C LEU A 231 -11.35 8.78 12.85
N THR A 232 -12.47 8.06 12.71
CA THR A 232 -13.49 7.97 13.76
C THR A 232 -13.17 6.87 14.78
N GLU A 233 -13.82 6.90 15.96
CA GLU A 233 -13.71 5.84 16.96
C GLU A 233 -14.17 4.48 16.45
N ILE A 234 -15.24 4.46 15.63
CA ILE A 234 -15.76 3.25 14.99
C ILE A 234 -14.70 2.63 14.06
N GLN A 235 -14.10 3.43 13.20
CA GLN A 235 -13.04 2.98 12.31
C GLN A 235 -11.81 2.52 13.10
N SER A 236 -11.45 3.23 14.16
CA SER A 236 -10.29 2.91 15.00
C SER A 236 -10.45 1.57 15.70
N ILE A 237 -11.62 1.25 16.24
CA ILE A 237 -11.87 -0.05 16.92
C ILE A 237 -11.87 -1.20 15.93
N ILE A 238 -12.32 -0.99 14.67
CA ILE A 238 -12.20 -1.99 13.61
C ILE A 238 -10.73 -2.21 13.28
N GLY A 239 -9.95 -1.14 13.10
CA GLY A 239 -8.51 -1.22 12.84
C GLY A 239 -7.73 -1.96 13.93
N LEU A 240 -8.06 -1.74 15.21
CA LEU A 240 -7.51 -2.48 16.35
C LEU A 240 -7.80 -3.98 16.22
N GLY A 241 -9.05 -4.35 15.94
CA GLY A 241 -9.45 -5.75 15.81
C GLY A 241 -8.73 -6.46 14.63
N GLU A 242 -8.51 -5.74 13.51
CA GLU A 242 -7.76 -6.27 12.39
C GLU A 242 -6.26 -6.39 12.69
N LEU A 243 -5.67 -5.42 13.39
CA LEU A 243 -4.27 -5.44 13.79
C LEU A 243 -3.98 -6.57 14.80
N GLU A 244 -4.87 -6.83 15.76
CA GLU A 244 -4.77 -7.91 16.76
C GLU A 244 -4.57 -9.29 16.10
N ARG A 245 -5.19 -9.54 14.95
CA ARG A 245 -5.10 -10.82 14.23
C ARG A 245 -4.18 -10.81 13.01
N PHE A 246 -3.51 -9.69 12.73
CA PHE A 246 -2.74 -9.54 11.50
C PHE A 246 -1.58 -10.53 11.40
N ASP A 247 -0.70 -10.56 12.41
CA ASP A 247 0.50 -11.41 12.39
C ASP A 247 0.20 -12.90 12.60
N SER A 248 -0.91 -13.24 13.28
CA SER A 248 -1.27 -14.64 13.58
C SER A 248 -2.15 -15.29 12.51
N TRP A 249 -2.93 -14.51 11.76
CA TRP A 249 -3.91 -15.06 10.83
C TRP A 249 -3.79 -14.47 9.43
N ASN A 250 -3.73 -13.13 9.27
CA ASN A 250 -3.83 -12.49 7.96
C ASN A 250 -2.54 -12.64 7.15
N LEU A 251 -1.41 -12.15 7.67
CA LEU A 251 -0.13 -12.14 6.96
C LEU A 251 0.40 -13.55 6.64
N PRO A 252 0.37 -14.54 7.57
CA PRO A 252 0.83 -15.90 7.26
C PRO A 252 0.04 -16.54 6.12
N ARG A 253 -1.29 -16.37 6.11
CA ARG A 253 -2.14 -16.94 5.05
C ARG A 253 -1.86 -16.33 3.69
N ARG A 254 -1.69 -14.99 3.62
CA ARG A 254 -1.30 -14.30 2.38
C ARG A 254 0.04 -14.81 1.86
N ARG A 255 1.04 -14.90 2.74
CA ARG A 255 2.37 -15.42 2.37
C ARG A 255 2.31 -16.86 1.88
N ASN A 256 1.62 -17.74 2.59
CA ASN A 256 1.48 -19.15 2.20
C ASN A 256 0.78 -19.30 0.84
N PHE A 257 -0.27 -18.53 0.57
CA PHE A 257 -0.97 -18.57 -0.71
C PHE A 257 -0.12 -17.99 -1.84
N ALA A 258 0.58 -16.89 -1.59
CA ALA A 258 1.49 -16.31 -2.55
C ALA A 258 2.63 -17.27 -2.89
N GLU A 259 3.23 -17.91 -1.90
CA GLU A 259 4.31 -18.88 -2.08
C GLU A 259 3.84 -20.08 -2.91
N TYR A 260 2.62 -20.56 -2.67
CA TYR A 260 2.04 -21.64 -3.49
C TYR A 260 1.88 -21.22 -4.95
N LEU A 261 1.34 -20.02 -5.22
CA LEU A 261 1.21 -19.47 -6.58
C LEU A 261 2.59 -19.32 -7.25
N LEU A 262 3.56 -18.75 -6.54
CA LEU A 262 4.90 -18.51 -7.06
C LEU A 262 5.63 -19.80 -7.39
N ARG A 263 5.57 -20.82 -6.53
CA ARG A 263 6.13 -22.14 -6.82
C ARG A 263 5.44 -22.81 -7.99
N SER A 264 4.13 -22.67 -8.11
CA SER A 264 3.35 -23.34 -9.15
C SER A 264 3.43 -22.68 -10.52
N LEU A 265 3.53 -21.35 -10.58
CA LEU A 265 3.42 -20.57 -11.81
C LEU A 265 4.68 -19.76 -12.15
N GLY A 266 5.56 -19.48 -11.19
CA GLY A 266 6.71 -18.60 -11.40
C GLY A 266 7.69 -19.05 -12.48
N GLY A 267 7.85 -20.38 -12.65
CA GLY A 267 8.66 -20.98 -13.71
C GLY A 267 7.90 -21.34 -14.99
N HIS A 268 6.63 -20.97 -15.11
CA HIS A 268 5.83 -21.29 -16.28
C HIS A 268 6.34 -20.55 -17.54
N PRO A 269 6.43 -21.18 -18.73
CA PRO A 269 6.98 -20.56 -19.95
C PRO A 269 6.34 -19.25 -20.37
N LEU A 270 5.07 -19.06 -20.04
CA LEU A 270 4.33 -17.81 -20.28
C LEU A 270 4.71 -16.67 -19.32
N VAL A 271 5.32 -17.00 -18.16
CA VAL A 271 5.65 -16.00 -17.13
C VAL A 271 7.06 -15.46 -17.36
N LYS A 272 7.17 -14.19 -17.67
CA LYS A 272 8.42 -13.47 -17.86
C LYS A 272 9.01 -12.93 -16.55
N TYR A 273 8.15 -12.60 -15.58
CA TYR A 273 8.53 -12.13 -14.24
C TYR A 273 7.50 -12.57 -13.20
N ALA A 274 8.01 -13.02 -12.08
CA ALA A 274 7.28 -13.27 -10.84
C ALA A 274 8.08 -12.67 -9.66
N PRO A 275 7.42 -12.18 -8.60
CA PRO A 275 8.13 -11.66 -7.42
C PRO A 275 8.94 -12.75 -6.73
N VAL A 276 10.07 -12.34 -6.17
CA VAL A 276 10.93 -13.21 -5.38
C VAL A 276 11.33 -12.48 -4.10
N ASP A 277 11.08 -13.12 -2.96
CA ASP A 277 11.66 -12.67 -1.70
C ASP A 277 13.17 -12.90 -1.72
N THR A 278 13.90 -11.98 -1.12
CA THR A 278 15.35 -12.07 -1.00
C THR A 278 15.76 -12.14 0.48
N LYS A 279 17.04 -12.36 0.75
CA LYS A 279 17.56 -12.32 2.15
C LYS A 279 17.26 -10.98 2.84
N VAL A 280 17.06 -9.90 2.08
CA VAL A 280 16.85 -8.54 2.62
C VAL A 280 15.44 -8.00 2.42
N ARG A 281 14.62 -8.59 1.55
CA ARG A 281 13.24 -8.14 1.24
C ARG A 281 12.26 -9.27 1.47
N LYS A 282 11.24 -9.05 2.30
CA LYS A 282 10.13 -9.98 2.53
C LYS A 282 8.82 -9.30 2.18
N ALA A 283 8.12 -9.84 1.19
CA ALA A 283 6.83 -9.34 0.75
C ALA A 283 5.71 -9.69 1.73
N SER A 284 4.67 -8.87 1.73
CA SER A 284 3.42 -9.14 2.47
C SER A 284 2.27 -9.57 1.55
N PHE A 285 2.45 -9.42 0.25
CA PHE A 285 1.52 -9.80 -0.80
C PHE A 285 0.09 -9.29 -0.62
N TRP A 286 -0.17 -8.09 -1.13
CA TRP A 286 -1.54 -7.61 -1.36
C TRP A 286 -2.22 -8.45 -2.45
N LEU A 287 -1.48 -8.69 -3.51
CA LEU A 287 -1.73 -9.67 -4.57
C LEU A 287 -0.39 -10.20 -5.09
N VAL A 288 -0.42 -11.27 -5.89
CA VAL A 288 0.77 -11.80 -6.57
C VAL A 288 0.75 -11.39 -8.03
N PRO A 289 1.64 -10.47 -8.47
CA PRO A 289 1.74 -10.06 -9.86
C PRO A 289 2.57 -11.06 -10.66
N PHE A 290 2.14 -11.35 -11.88
CA PHE A 290 2.94 -12.04 -12.90
C PHE A 290 2.98 -11.20 -14.17
N VAL A 291 4.16 -10.98 -14.72
CA VAL A 291 4.31 -10.37 -16.04
C VAL A 291 4.33 -11.48 -17.07
N LEU A 292 3.39 -11.47 -18.00
CA LEU A 292 3.29 -12.45 -19.06
C LEU A 292 4.13 -12.07 -20.28
N ASP A 293 4.66 -13.05 -20.97
CA ASP A 293 5.22 -12.89 -22.32
C ASP A 293 4.08 -12.94 -23.36
N ALA A 294 3.50 -11.77 -23.65
CA ALA A 294 2.39 -11.67 -24.59
C ALA A 294 2.75 -12.19 -26.00
N LYS A 295 4.02 -12.25 -26.38
CA LYS A 295 4.46 -12.79 -27.68
C LYS A 295 4.18 -14.29 -27.81
N LYS A 296 4.12 -14.99 -26.70
CA LYS A 296 3.81 -16.42 -26.62
C LYS A 296 2.32 -16.74 -26.62
N LEU A 297 1.45 -15.74 -26.56
CA LEU A 297 0.00 -15.94 -26.62
C LEU A 297 -0.53 -15.80 -28.05
N LYS A 298 -1.52 -16.63 -28.40
CA LYS A 298 -2.34 -16.53 -29.63
C LYS A 298 -3.39 -15.41 -29.53
N CYS A 299 -3.54 -14.81 -28.36
CA CYS A 299 -4.55 -13.80 -28.07
C CYS A 299 -3.97 -12.65 -27.23
N SER A 300 -4.78 -11.63 -26.94
CA SER A 300 -4.39 -10.56 -26.01
C SER A 300 -4.36 -11.07 -24.56
N VAL A 301 -3.55 -10.42 -23.71
CA VAL A 301 -3.53 -10.72 -22.25
C VAL A 301 -4.91 -10.49 -21.61
N ALA A 302 -5.69 -9.52 -22.11
CA ALA A 302 -7.07 -9.28 -21.63
C ALA A 302 -7.94 -10.51 -21.87
N ARG A 303 -7.94 -11.07 -23.09
CA ARG A 303 -8.69 -12.28 -23.43
C ARG A 303 -8.21 -13.52 -22.64
N PHE A 304 -6.92 -13.61 -22.37
CA PHE A 304 -6.38 -14.65 -21.50
C PHE A 304 -6.95 -14.54 -20.06
N ILE A 305 -6.98 -13.32 -19.49
CA ILE A 305 -7.58 -13.07 -18.16
C ILE A 305 -9.06 -13.49 -18.13
N GLU A 306 -9.84 -13.05 -19.12
CA GLU A 306 -11.27 -13.41 -19.24
C GLU A 306 -11.48 -14.94 -19.28
N ALA A 307 -10.60 -15.65 -20.01
CA ALA A 307 -10.68 -17.10 -20.09
C ALA A 307 -10.36 -17.76 -18.73
N VAL A 308 -9.36 -17.27 -17.99
CA VAL A 308 -9.03 -17.79 -16.64
C VAL A 308 -10.16 -17.47 -15.65
N GLN A 309 -10.78 -16.29 -15.75
CA GLN A 309 -11.89 -15.87 -14.87
C GLN A 309 -13.16 -16.73 -15.07
N LYS A 310 -13.40 -17.30 -16.25
CA LYS A 310 -14.54 -18.20 -16.51
C LYS A 310 -14.55 -19.44 -15.62
N ASP A 311 -13.40 -19.85 -15.13
CA ASP A 311 -13.26 -20.94 -14.16
C ASP A 311 -13.47 -20.47 -12.69
N GLY A 312 -14.00 -19.25 -12.45
CA GLY A 312 -14.31 -18.72 -11.12
C GLY A 312 -13.08 -18.25 -10.33
N VAL A 313 -12.00 -17.89 -10.99
CA VAL A 313 -10.72 -17.54 -10.38
C VAL A 313 -10.55 -16.02 -10.25
N GLY A 314 -10.08 -15.57 -9.10
CA GLY A 314 -9.79 -14.16 -8.84
C GLY A 314 -8.47 -13.69 -9.45
N VAL A 315 -8.39 -13.69 -10.79
CA VAL A 315 -7.27 -13.08 -11.54
C VAL A 315 -7.75 -11.81 -12.24
N TYR A 316 -6.91 -10.79 -12.26
CA TYR A 316 -7.29 -9.48 -12.78
C TYR A 316 -6.14 -8.84 -13.56
N LYS A 317 -6.49 -7.97 -14.51
CA LYS A 317 -5.56 -6.97 -15.03
C LYS A 317 -5.35 -5.93 -13.93
N ILE A 318 -4.10 -5.78 -13.47
CA ILE A 318 -3.85 -5.10 -12.22
C ILE A 318 -3.50 -3.63 -12.38
N MET A 319 -3.75 -2.97 -13.45
CA MET A 319 -3.30 -1.59 -13.54
C MET A 319 -4.34 -0.59 -13.99
N TRP A 320 -4.34 0.51 -13.23
CA TRP A 320 -4.89 1.78 -13.65
C TRP A 320 -4.06 2.36 -14.81
N PRO A 321 -4.62 3.24 -15.65
CA PRO A 321 -3.85 3.94 -16.66
C PRO A 321 -2.63 4.65 -16.06
N LEU A 322 -1.51 4.58 -16.76
CA LEU A 322 -0.27 5.27 -16.34
C LEU A 322 -0.52 6.78 -16.21
N MET A 323 0.05 7.38 -15.18
CA MET A 323 0.02 8.83 -14.97
C MET A 323 0.97 9.56 -15.93
N ALA A 324 1.98 8.86 -16.46
CA ALA A 324 2.89 9.33 -17.53
C ALA A 324 3.45 8.15 -18.29
N LYS A 325 3.70 8.34 -19.59
CA LYS A 325 4.36 7.31 -20.42
C LYS A 325 5.84 7.23 -20.06
N LYS A 326 6.27 6.06 -19.60
CA LYS A 326 7.68 5.70 -19.36
C LYS A 326 7.93 4.32 -19.97
N PRO A 327 9.10 4.06 -20.58
CA PRO A 327 9.30 2.85 -21.39
C PRO A 327 9.04 1.55 -20.67
N VAL A 328 9.60 1.34 -19.46
CA VAL A 328 9.43 0.10 -18.70
C VAL A 328 8.01 0.00 -18.16
N ALA A 329 7.50 1.07 -17.56
CA ALA A 329 6.11 1.12 -17.06
C ALA A 329 5.08 0.82 -18.16
N ALA A 330 5.30 1.36 -19.38
CA ALA A 330 4.43 1.10 -20.54
C ALA A 330 4.47 -0.38 -20.98
N GLY A 331 5.64 -1.01 -20.93
CA GLY A 331 5.79 -2.44 -21.22
C GLY A 331 5.13 -3.36 -20.20
N LEU A 332 5.01 -2.92 -18.95
CA LEU A 332 4.41 -3.71 -17.87
C LEU A 332 2.87 -3.64 -17.89
N ILE A 333 2.28 -2.47 -18.17
CA ILE A 333 0.85 -2.21 -17.94
C ILE A 333 -0.10 -3.13 -18.71
N GLY A 334 0.28 -3.57 -19.91
CA GLY A 334 -0.54 -4.48 -20.72
C GLY A 334 -0.31 -5.95 -20.43
N ASN A 335 0.77 -6.29 -19.74
CA ASN A 335 1.29 -7.65 -19.59
C ASN A 335 1.28 -8.15 -18.15
N THR A 336 0.92 -7.33 -17.17
CA THR A 336 0.85 -7.73 -15.76
C THR A 336 -0.56 -8.20 -15.39
N ILE A 337 -0.64 -9.42 -14.86
CA ILE A 337 -1.84 -9.99 -14.24
C ILE A 337 -1.61 -10.17 -12.75
N GLY A 338 -2.66 -10.21 -11.94
CA GLY A 338 -2.56 -10.39 -10.49
C GLY A 338 -3.57 -11.35 -9.94
N PHE A 339 -3.09 -12.18 -9.03
CA PHE A 339 -3.94 -13.07 -8.23
C PHE A 339 -4.13 -12.49 -6.84
N TRP A 340 -5.38 -12.35 -6.42
CA TRP A 340 -5.69 -12.02 -5.03
C TRP A 340 -5.29 -13.15 -4.09
N VAL A 341 -4.76 -12.78 -2.93
CA VAL A 341 -4.29 -13.74 -1.91
C VAL A 341 -4.79 -13.33 -0.52
N HIS A 342 -6.03 -12.86 -0.41
CA HIS A 342 -6.55 -12.48 0.90
C HIS A 342 -6.83 -13.67 1.82
N PRO A 343 -6.82 -13.45 3.16
CA PRO A 343 -6.74 -14.54 4.14
C PRO A 343 -8.02 -15.37 4.26
N THR A 344 -9.11 -14.97 3.62
CA THR A 344 -10.38 -15.71 3.60
C THR A 344 -10.39 -16.87 2.63
N TYR A 345 -9.45 -16.93 1.68
CA TYR A 345 -9.33 -18.05 0.75
C TYR A 345 -8.97 -19.35 1.46
N ALA A 346 -9.44 -20.48 0.91
CA ALA A 346 -8.99 -21.81 1.24
C ALA A 346 -7.84 -22.25 0.30
N LYS A 347 -7.15 -23.33 0.67
CA LYS A 347 -6.10 -23.92 -0.19
C LYS A 347 -6.65 -24.31 -1.56
N ASP A 348 -7.88 -24.84 -1.60
CA ASP A 348 -8.54 -25.27 -2.83
C ASP A 348 -8.85 -24.10 -3.77
N ASP A 349 -9.13 -22.91 -3.25
CA ASP A 349 -9.38 -21.72 -4.06
C ASP A 349 -8.11 -21.33 -4.83
N ILE A 350 -6.95 -21.44 -4.17
CA ILE A 350 -5.66 -21.13 -4.79
C ILE A 350 -5.22 -22.25 -5.74
N ALA A 351 -5.48 -23.52 -5.41
CA ALA A 351 -5.21 -24.65 -6.29
C ALA A 351 -6.06 -24.57 -7.58
N ALA A 352 -7.32 -24.17 -7.46
CA ALA A 352 -8.19 -23.93 -8.61
C ALA A 352 -7.63 -22.81 -9.50
N ALA A 353 -7.08 -21.73 -8.91
CA ALA A 353 -6.45 -20.65 -9.65
C ALA A 353 -5.26 -21.13 -10.49
N VAL A 354 -4.40 -21.97 -9.91
CA VAL A 354 -3.26 -22.58 -10.63
C VAL A 354 -3.74 -23.48 -11.78
N LYS A 355 -4.74 -24.33 -11.51
CA LYS A 355 -5.30 -25.25 -12.52
C LYS A 355 -5.93 -24.47 -13.69
N ALA A 356 -6.71 -23.42 -13.40
CA ALA A 356 -7.33 -22.59 -14.42
C ALA A 356 -6.29 -21.87 -15.27
N PHE A 357 -5.26 -21.28 -14.65
CA PHE A 357 -4.16 -20.64 -15.37
C PHE A 357 -3.49 -21.60 -16.33
N ARG A 358 -3.07 -22.80 -15.86
CA ARG A 358 -2.38 -23.79 -16.70
C ARG A 358 -3.24 -24.26 -17.85
N LYS A 359 -4.49 -24.67 -17.60
CA LYS A 359 -5.46 -25.08 -18.62
C LYS A 359 -5.60 -24.05 -19.74
N VAL A 360 -5.74 -22.79 -19.37
CA VAL A 360 -5.90 -21.70 -20.34
C VAL A 360 -4.58 -21.39 -21.06
N ALA A 361 -3.45 -21.46 -20.35
CA ALA A 361 -2.13 -21.29 -20.94
C ALA A 361 -1.85 -22.37 -22.01
N ASP A 362 -2.10 -23.63 -21.70
CA ASP A 362 -1.92 -24.75 -22.64
C ASP A 362 -2.79 -24.57 -23.92
N ALA A 363 -4.00 -24.04 -23.79
CA ALA A 363 -4.91 -23.80 -24.92
C ALA A 363 -4.55 -22.55 -25.74
N MET A 364 -3.99 -21.51 -25.12
CA MET A 364 -3.79 -20.21 -25.72
C MET A 364 -2.33 -19.82 -26.00
N MET A 365 -1.35 -20.66 -25.64
CA MET A 365 0.05 -20.49 -26.06
C MET A 365 0.24 -20.88 -27.51
N LYS A 366 1.23 -20.23 -28.17
CA LYS A 366 1.70 -20.55 -29.53
C LYS A 366 2.53 -21.83 -29.52
#